data_c3113a442dac196d545065402623b0ec
#
_entry.id   c3113a442dac196d545065402623b0ec
#
_cell.length_a   1.000
_cell.length_b   1.000
_cell.length_c   1.000
_cell.angle_alpha   90.00
_cell.angle_beta   90.00
_cell.angle_gamma   90.00
#
_symmetry.space_group_name_H-M   'P 1'
#
loop_
_entity.id
_entity.type
_entity.pdbx_description
1 polymer ?
#
loop_
_entity_poly.entity_id
_entity_poly.type
_entity_poly.pdbx_seq_one_letter_code
_entity_poly.pdbx_strand_id
1 'polypeptide(L)'
;RGANEALIEVYRRLRPGDLATVDNARQMIERMFFDFKRFDYSRVGRYKLNQRLGLDVANTAENRTLQMSDLVAILREVIRLNNTQEPADDIDALSNRRVRLVGELIARQFRVGMLRMQRNAMDRMSVADLESVSPSQLINARPIVAAVREFFTSSQLSQLLDEVNPLSELSHKRRLSSTGPGGLTRERAGFEVRDAHPTHYGRICSVETPEGA
;
A
#
# COMPACT_ATOMS: atom_id res chain seq x y z
N ARG A 1 28.79 -7.71 18.76
CA ARG A 1 27.36 -7.68 19.13
C ARG A 1 26.66 -8.83 18.41
N GLY A 2 25.84 -9.63 19.13
CA GLY A 2 25.18 -10.81 18.57
C GLY A 2 23.85 -10.49 17.87
N ALA A 3 23.35 -11.44 17.07
CA ALA A 3 22.06 -11.27 16.37
C ALA A 3 20.89 -10.98 17.32
N ASN A 4 20.92 -11.58 18.51
CA ASN A 4 19.87 -11.36 19.53
C ASN A 4 19.89 -9.93 20.09
N GLU A 5 21.05 -9.34 20.29
CA GLU A 5 21.17 -7.94 20.72
C GLU A 5 20.65 -6.98 19.64
N ALA A 6 20.94 -7.29 18.37
CA ALA A 6 20.44 -6.51 17.24
C ALA A 6 18.90 -6.56 17.14
N LEU A 7 18.29 -7.73 17.33
CA LEU A 7 16.83 -7.89 17.35
C LEU A 7 16.20 -7.06 18.48
N ILE A 8 16.77 -7.10 19.69
CA ILE A 8 16.28 -6.33 20.84
C ILE A 8 16.40 -4.83 20.56
N GLU A 9 17.51 -4.38 19.98
CA GLU A 9 17.73 -2.97 19.66
C GLU A 9 16.73 -2.45 18.63
N VAL A 10 16.47 -3.22 17.58
CA VAL A 10 15.45 -2.90 16.57
C VAL A 10 14.07 -2.83 17.20
N TYR A 11 13.74 -3.80 18.08
CA TYR A 11 12.45 -3.83 18.77
C TYR A 11 12.24 -2.59 19.65
N ARG A 12 13.25 -2.20 20.45
CA ARG A 12 13.19 -1.03 21.31
C ARG A 12 12.96 0.28 20.54
N ARG A 13 13.58 0.41 19.38
CA ARG A 13 13.39 1.59 18.51
C ARG A 13 12.01 1.66 17.87
N LEU A 14 11.43 0.51 17.50
CA LEU A 14 10.11 0.44 16.89
C LEU A 14 8.98 0.53 17.94
N ARG A 15 9.22 0.07 19.16
CA ARG A 15 8.27 0.08 20.28
C ARG A 15 8.93 0.55 21.55
N PRO A 16 9.16 1.85 21.69
CA PRO A 16 9.69 2.41 22.93
C PRO A 16 8.70 2.19 24.07
N GLY A 17 9.18 1.67 25.19
CA GLY A 17 8.38 1.40 26.38
C GLY A 17 7.89 -0.04 26.58
N ASP A 18 7.91 -0.88 25.52
CA ASP A 18 7.57 -2.30 25.66
C ASP A 18 8.75 -3.13 26.18
N LEU A 19 8.43 -4.23 26.87
CA LEU A 19 9.43 -5.20 27.32
C LEU A 19 10.05 -5.91 26.09
N ALA A 20 11.32 -5.62 25.84
CA ALA A 20 12.06 -6.20 24.73
C ALA A 20 12.65 -7.57 25.11
N THR A 21 11.98 -8.64 24.71
CA THR A 21 12.52 -10.00 24.75
C THR A 21 12.96 -10.44 23.34
N VAL A 22 13.88 -11.38 23.24
CA VAL A 22 14.39 -11.90 21.95
C VAL A 22 13.25 -12.50 21.13
N ASP A 23 12.37 -13.26 21.79
CA ASP A 23 11.25 -13.94 21.11
C ASP A 23 10.21 -12.96 20.59
N ASN A 24 9.83 -11.94 21.38
CA ASN A 24 8.92 -10.89 20.94
C ASN A 24 9.51 -10.09 19.78
N ALA A 25 10.80 -9.78 19.85
CA ALA A 25 11.50 -9.05 18.79
C ALA A 25 11.57 -9.85 17.50
N ARG A 26 11.93 -11.12 17.58
CA ARG A 26 11.95 -12.02 16.42
C ARG A 26 10.57 -12.15 15.79
N GLN A 27 9.56 -12.46 16.58
CA GLN A 27 8.20 -12.62 16.10
C GLN A 27 7.67 -11.34 15.45
N MET A 28 7.98 -10.17 16.00
CA MET A 28 7.57 -8.88 15.42
C MET A 28 8.22 -8.67 14.05
N ILE A 29 9.53 -8.89 13.91
CA ILE A 29 10.27 -8.70 12.67
C ILE A 29 9.82 -9.71 11.61
N GLU A 30 9.66 -10.98 11.99
CA GLU A 30 9.15 -12.02 11.09
C GLU A 30 7.77 -11.67 10.54
N ARG A 31 6.85 -11.23 11.41
CA ARG A 31 5.53 -10.80 10.98
C ARG A 31 5.53 -9.53 10.15
N MET A 32 6.49 -8.63 10.35
CA MET A 32 6.54 -7.36 9.65
C MET A 32 7.02 -7.49 8.21
N PHE A 33 8.02 -8.34 7.95
CA PHE A 33 8.72 -8.39 6.67
C PHE A 33 8.59 -9.73 5.94
N PHE A 34 8.40 -10.83 6.66
CA PHE A 34 8.45 -12.19 6.09
C PHE A 34 7.09 -12.89 6.05
N ASP A 35 6.06 -12.33 6.67
CA ASP A 35 4.70 -12.87 6.63
C ASP A 35 3.93 -12.30 5.44
N PHE A 36 3.62 -13.15 4.46
CA PHE A 36 2.85 -12.79 3.26
C PHE A 36 1.47 -12.15 3.58
N LYS A 37 0.87 -12.46 4.71
CA LYS A 37 -0.40 -11.84 5.12
C LYS A 37 -0.26 -10.36 5.46
N ARG A 38 0.93 -9.91 5.81
CA ARG A 38 1.22 -8.55 6.25
C ARG A 38 2.09 -7.75 5.30
N PHE A 39 2.98 -8.43 4.60
CA PHE A 39 3.92 -7.84 3.68
C PHE A 39 3.89 -8.54 2.33
N ASP A 40 3.56 -7.81 1.27
CA ASP A 40 3.54 -8.29 -0.11
C ASP A 40 4.03 -7.18 -1.03
N TYR A 41 5.15 -7.40 -1.71
CA TYR A 41 5.66 -6.51 -2.76
C TYR A 41 4.70 -6.37 -3.94
N SER A 42 3.73 -7.25 -4.09
CA SER A 42 2.94 -7.47 -5.30
C SER A 42 3.80 -7.93 -6.49
N ARG A 43 3.13 -8.30 -7.58
CA ARG A 43 3.85 -8.70 -8.81
C ARG A 43 4.72 -7.57 -9.38
N VAL A 44 4.20 -6.35 -9.35
CA VAL A 44 4.89 -5.17 -9.88
C VAL A 44 6.09 -4.80 -9.01
N GLY A 45 5.92 -4.80 -7.68
CA GLY A 45 7.01 -4.49 -6.77
C GLY A 45 8.16 -5.50 -6.88
N ARG A 46 7.85 -6.80 -6.96
CA ARG A 46 8.88 -7.85 -7.16
C ARG A 46 9.60 -7.68 -8.50
N TYR A 47 8.86 -7.41 -9.57
CA TYR A 47 9.45 -7.14 -10.88
C TYR A 47 10.40 -5.94 -10.85
N LYS A 48 9.98 -4.82 -10.28
CA LYS A 48 10.81 -3.61 -10.18
C LYS A 48 12.05 -3.82 -9.30
N LEU A 49 11.91 -4.55 -8.20
CA LEU A 49 13.03 -4.90 -7.34
C LEU A 49 14.07 -5.75 -8.08
N ASN A 50 13.62 -6.78 -8.79
CA ASN A 50 14.48 -7.63 -9.61
C ASN A 50 15.20 -6.79 -10.68
N GLN A 51 14.47 -5.95 -11.39
CA GLN A 51 15.04 -5.08 -12.44
C GLN A 51 16.09 -4.12 -11.86
N ARG A 52 15.80 -3.50 -10.73
CA ARG A 52 16.71 -2.51 -10.10
C ARG A 52 17.99 -3.15 -9.57
N LEU A 53 17.88 -4.31 -8.95
CA LEU A 53 18.99 -4.99 -8.29
C LEU A 53 19.66 -6.08 -9.14
N GLY A 54 19.19 -6.28 -10.37
CA GLY A 54 19.72 -7.34 -11.24
C GLY A 54 19.48 -8.74 -10.70
N LEU A 55 18.35 -8.96 -9.99
CA LEU A 55 18.01 -10.24 -9.38
C LEU A 55 17.18 -11.08 -10.35
N ASP A 56 17.47 -12.37 -10.41
CA ASP A 56 16.68 -13.36 -11.16
C ASP A 56 15.85 -14.23 -10.20
N VAL A 57 14.95 -13.58 -9.45
CA VAL A 57 14.05 -14.27 -8.52
C VAL A 57 12.67 -14.40 -9.16
N ALA A 58 12.15 -15.63 -9.20
CA ALA A 58 10.85 -15.93 -9.77
C ALA A 58 9.74 -15.11 -9.07
N ASN A 59 8.83 -14.52 -9.86
CA ASN A 59 7.73 -13.69 -9.35
C ASN A 59 6.54 -14.56 -8.91
N THR A 60 6.79 -15.45 -7.95
CA THR A 60 5.79 -16.33 -7.32
C THR A 60 5.24 -15.67 -6.03
N ALA A 61 4.13 -16.20 -5.52
CA ALA A 61 3.55 -15.70 -4.27
C ALA A 61 4.53 -15.80 -3.07
N GLU A 62 5.32 -16.85 -3.03
CA GLU A 62 6.30 -17.12 -1.97
C GLU A 62 7.45 -16.10 -1.97
N ASN A 63 7.88 -15.66 -3.15
CA ASN A 63 8.99 -14.74 -3.31
C ASN A 63 8.55 -13.25 -3.26
N ARG A 64 7.28 -12.96 -3.01
CA ARG A 64 6.79 -11.59 -2.86
C ARG A 64 6.91 -11.01 -1.45
N THR A 65 7.41 -11.80 -0.51
CA THR A 65 7.90 -11.32 0.79
C THR A 65 9.37 -10.92 0.69
N LEU A 66 9.84 -10.16 1.69
CA LEU A 66 11.25 -9.81 1.78
C LEU A 66 12.08 -11.09 1.99
N GLN A 67 13.09 -11.27 1.14
CA GLN A 67 14.05 -12.39 1.26
C GLN A 67 15.36 -11.86 1.86
N MET A 68 16.11 -12.72 2.52
CA MET A 68 17.42 -12.32 3.06
C MET A 68 18.41 -11.92 1.95
N SER A 69 18.31 -12.57 0.79
CA SER A 69 19.07 -12.20 -0.42
C SER A 69 18.73 -10.79 -0.91
N ASP A 70 17.45 -10.39 -0.82
CA ASP A 70 17.02 -9.05 -1.19
C ASP A 70 17.65 -8.00 -0.28
N LEU A 71 17.66 -8.24 1.04
CA LEU A 71 18.29 -7.34 2.01
C LEU A 71 19.78 -7.13 1.71
N VAL A 72 20.50 -8.19 1.42
CA VAL A 72 21.92 -8.10 1.08
C VAL A 72 22.12 -7.33 -0.22
N ALA A 73 21.29 -7.58 -1.23
CA ALA A 73 21.34 -6.85 -2.50
C ALA A 73 20.99 -5.37 -2.34
N ILE A 74 19.96 -5.04 -1.56
CA ILE A 74 19.56 -3.66 -1.25
C ILE A 74 20.70 -2.93 -0.53
N LEU A 75 21.29 -3.54 0.50
CA LEU A 75 22.41 -2.93 1.24
C LEU A 75 23.61 -2.68 0.33
N ARG A 76 23.94 -3.64 -0.53
CA ARG A 76 25.02 -3.48 -1.52
C ARG A 76 24.75 -2.32 -2.45
N GLU A 77 23.52 -2.19 -2.95
CA GLU A 77 23.13 -1.09 -3.84
C GLU A 77 23.15 0.26 -3.12
N VAL A 78 22.67 0.34 -1.88
CA VAL A 78 22.74 1.58 -1.07
C VAL A 78 24.19 2.01 -0.85
N ILE A 79 25.09 1.07 -0.52
CA ILE A 79 26.51 1.37 -0.35
C ILE A 79 27.13 1.83 -1.68
N ARG A 80 26.77 1.17 -2.79
CA ARG A 80 27.24 1.55 -4.12
C ARG A 80 26.81 2.98 -4.46
N LEU A 81 25.54 3.32 -4.30
CA LEU A 81 24.99 4.64 -4.57
C LEU A 81 25.59 5.72 -3.65
N ASN A 82 25.89 5.39 -2.41
CA ASN A 82 26.55 6.33 -1.50
C ASN A 82 28.00 6.66 -1.92
N ASN A 83 28.67 5.74 -2.59
CA ASN A 83 30.05 5.91 -3.07
C ASN A 83 30.12 6.44 -4.51
N THR A 84 29.04 6.32 -5.28
CA THR A 84 28.93 6.85 -6.64
C THR A 84 28.07 8.11 -6.60
N GLN A 85 28.45 9.14 -7.37
CA GLN A 85 27.64 10.36 -7.50
C GLN A 85 26.59 10.20 -8.61
N GLU A 86 25.91 9.06 -8.65
CA GLU A 86 24.82 8.83 -9.59
C GLU A 86 23.61 9.70 -9.21
N PRO A 87 22.87 10.24 -10.18
CA PRO A 87 21.65 10.97 -9.89
C PRO A 87 20.62 10.07 -9.23
N ALA A 88 19.82 10.64 -8.34
CA ALA A 88 18.70 9.93 -7.72
C ALA A 88 17.70 9.44 -8.78
N ASP A 89 16.99 8.36 -8.46
CA ASP A 89 15.92 7.86 -9.34
C ASP A 89 14.86 8.95 -9.50
N ASP A 90 14.41 9.15 -10.74
CA ASP A 90 13.34 10.07 -11.05
C ASP A 90 11.99 9.48 -10.59
N ILE A 91 11.53 9.93 -9.43
CA ILE A 91 10.28 9.50 -8.82
C ILE A 91 9.05 10.09 -9.50
N ASP A 92 9.19 11.18 -10.24
CA ASP A 92 8.10 11.87 -10.90
C ASP A 92 7.83 11.36 -12.32
N ALA A 93 8.76 10.60 -12.88
CA ALA A 93 8.54 9.91 -14.14
C ALA A 93 7.32 8.97 -14.06
N LEU A 94 6.42 9.03 -15.05
CA LEU A 94 5.21 8.19 -15.08
C LEU A 94 5.52 6.69 -15.12
N SER A 95 6.71 6.28 -15.54
CA SER A 95 7.18 4.89 -15.46
C SER A 95 7.35 4.40 -14.01
N ASN A 96 7.59 5.30 -13.08
CA ASN A 96 7.80 5.01 -11.66
C ASN A 96 6.57 5.34 -10.79
N ARG A 97 5.57 6.00 -11.37
CA ARG A 97 4.31 6.35 -10.70
C ARG A 97 3.20 5.40 -11.12
N ARG A 98 2.65 4.67 -10.16
CA ARG A 98 1.55 3.74 -10.39
C ARG A 98 0.20 4.44 -10.23
N VAL A 99 -0.67 4.27 -11.22
CA VAL A 99 -2.07 4.70 -11.13
C VAL A 99 -2.90 3.62 -10.43
N ARG A 100 -3.67 4.02 -9.43
CA ARG A 100 -4.63 3.14 -8.75
C ARG A 100 -6.01 3.38 -9.34
N LEU A 101 -6.61 2.30 -9.83
CA LEU A 101 -7.96 2.34 -10.36
C LEU A 101 -9.01 2.16 -9.26
N VAL A 102 -10.25 2.51 -9.57
CA VAL A 102 -11.39 2.40 -8.65
C VAL A 102 -11.55 1.00 -8.07
N GLY A 103 -11.32 -0.05 -8.86
CA GLY A 103 -11.41 -1.43 -8.40
C GLY A 103 -10.46 -1.75 -7.25
N GLU A 104 -9.24 -1.23 -7.29
CA GLU A 104 -8.27 -1.41 -6.20
C GLU A 104 -8.70 -0.68 -4.92
N LEU A 105 -9.22 0.53 -5.07
CA LEU A 105 -9.69 1.34 -3.94
C LEU A 105 -10.87 0.68 -3.24
N ILE A 106 -11.86 0.20 -4.01
CA ILE A 106 -13.03 -0.52 -3.47
C ILE A 106 -12.60 -1.86 -2.85
N ALA A 107 -11.72 -2.63 -3.51
CA ALA A 107 -11.23 -3.89 -2.97
C ALA A 107 -10.54 -3.71 -1.61
N ARG A 108 -9.81 -2.60 -1.43
CA ARG A 108 -9.20 -2.26 -0.14
C ARG A 108 -10.26 -2.04 0.95
N GLN A 109 -11.30 -1.28 0.67
CA GLN A 109 -12.38 -1.03 1.62
C GLN A 109 -13.19 -2.29 1.92
N PHE A 110 -13.47 -3.08 0.89
CA PHE A 110 -14.11 -4.38 1.06
C PHE A 110 -13.30 -5.29 1.99
N ARG A 111 -11.98 -5.35 1.80
CA ARG A 111 -11.08 -6.13 2.68
C ARG A 111 -11.13 -5.63 4.13
N VAL A 112 -11.19 -4.33 4.38
CA VAL A 112 -11.35 -3.76 5.72
C VAL A 112 -12.67 -4.24 6.34
N GLY A 113 -13.77 -4.18 5.58
CA GLY A 113 -15.07 -4.69 6.00
C GLY A 113 -15.05 -6.17 6.32
N MET A 114 -14.40 -7.00 5.48
CA MET A 114 -14.23 -8.43 5.69
C MET A 114 -13.45 -8.75 6.97
N LEU A 115 -12.36 -8.05 7.23
CA LEU A 115 -11.56 -8.23 8.46
C LEU A 115 -12.34 -7.85 9.72
N ARG A 116 -13.17 -6.80 9.66
CA ARG A 116 -14.08 -6.42 10.75
C ARG A 116 -15.15 -7.50 10.97
N MET A 117 -15.74 -8.01 9.89
CA MET A 117 -16.71 -9.11 9.95
C MET A 117 -16.09 -10.38 10.52
N GLN A 118 -14.90 -10.75 10.05
CA GLN A 118 -14.16 -11.92 10.56
C GLN A 118 -13.93 -11.81 12.07
N ARG A 119 -13.46 -10.64 12.55
CA ARG A 119 -13.24 -10.42 13.98
C ARG A 119 -14.52 -10.58 14.78
N ASN A 120 -15.61 -9.94 14.34
CA ASN A 120 -16.90 -10.06 14.99
C ASN A 120 -17.43 -11.51 15.01
N ALA A 121 -17.20 -12.27 13.95
CA ALA A 121 -17.56 -13.69 13.91
C ALA A 121 -16.75 -14.51 14.90
N MET A 122 -15.44 -14.28 14.98
CA MET A 122 -14.56 -14.95 15.95
C MET A 122 -14.96 -14.64 17.40
N ASP A 123 -15.27 -13.37 17.69
CA ASP A 123 -15.72 -12.93 19.01
C ASP A 123 -17.05 -13.62 19.40
N ARG A 124 -17.99 -13.74 18.45
CA ARG A 124 -19.24 -14.47 18.69
C ARG A 124 -19.03 -15.97 18.89
N MET A 125 -18.15 -16.57 18.09
CA MET A 125 -17.81 -18.00 18.22
C MET A 125 -17.19 -18.33 19.58
N SER A 126 -16.44 -17.41 20.18
CA SER A 126 -15.82 -17.62 21.49
C SER A 126 -16.82 -17.67 22.66
N VAL A 127 -18.02 -17.10 22.46
CA VAL A 127 -19.06 -17.01 23.50
C VAL A 127 -20.24 -17.92 23.23
N ALA A 128 -20.48 -18.28 21.97
CA ALA A 128 -21.65 -19.06 21.55
C ALA A 128 -21.46 -20.56 21.77
N ASP A 129 -22.55 -21.23 22.07
CA ASP A 129 -22.62 -22.70 22.04
C ASP A 129 -22.63 -23.18 20.59
N LEU A 130 -21.53 -23.78 20.16
CA LEU A 130 -21.29 -24.19 18.77
C LEU A 130 -22.23 -25.30 18.27
N GLU A 131 -22.84 -26.05 19.19
CA GLU A 131 -23.80 -27.11 18.81
C GLU A 131 -25.15 -26.54 18.37
N SER A 132 -25.54 -25.38 18.90
CA SER A 132 -26.85 -24.77 18.65
C SER A 132 -26.84 -23.60 17.67
N VAL A 133 -25.68 -23.07 17.30
CA VAL A 133 -25.54 -21.85 16.51
C VAL A 133 -25.48 -22.12 15.00
N SER A 134 -26.34 -21.42 14.24
CA SER A 134 -26.29 -21.45 12.78
C SER A 134 -25.24 -20.45 12.21
N PRO A 135 -24.65 -20.72 11.03
CA PRO A 135 -23.71 -19.81 10.39
C PRO A 135 -24.28 -18.40 10.14
N SER A 136 -25.57 -18.27 9.88
CA SER A 136 -26.26 -17.00 9.67
C SER A 136 -26.30 -16.11 10.92
N GLN A 137 -26.27 -16.71 12.11
CA GLN A 137 -26.23 -15.97 13.37
C GLN A 137 -24.82 -15.46 13.70
N LEU A 138 -23.79 -16.16 13.23
CA LEU A 138 -22.38 -15.77 13.41
C LEU A 138 -21.95 -14.67 12.45
N ILE A 139 -22.40 -14.76 11.20
CA ILE A 139 -21.96 -13.87 10.12
C ILE A 139 -22.87 -12.63 10.07
N ASN A 140 -22.27 -11.45 10.16
CA ASN A 140 -22.96 -10.17 10.03
C ASN A 140 -22.33 -9.37 8.89
N ALA A 141 -23.09 -9.11 7.83
CA ALA A 141 -22.63 -8.36 6.67
C ALA A 141 -22.56 -6.84 6.88
N ARG A 142 -23.13 -6.30 7.96
CA ARG A 142 -23.17 -4.84 8.23
C ARG A 142 -21.80 -4.15 8.17
N PRO A 143 -20.70 -4.71 8.72
CA PRO A 143 -19.38 -4.10 8.64
C PRO A 143 -18.87 -3.93 7.20
N ILE A 144 -19.20 -4.85 6.30
CA ILE A 144 -18.84 -4.76 4.88
C ILE A 144 -19.63 -3.64 4.21
N VAL A 145 -20.93 -3.64 4.40
CA VAL A 145 -21.83 -2.61 3.84
C VAL A 145 -21.42 -1.22 4.35
N ALA A 146 -21.12 -1.09 5.64
CA ALA A 146 -20.68 0.15 6.24
C ALA A 146 -19.34 0.64 5.63
N ALA A 147 -18.36 -0.24 5.46
CA ALA A 147 -17.06 0.12 4.89
C ALA A 147 -17.17 0.56 3.42
N VAL A 148 -17.99 -0.13 2.62
CA VAL A 148 -18.23 0.26 1.22
C VAL A 148 -19.00 1.56 1.14
N ARG A 149 -20.05 1.74 1.97
CA ARG A 149 -20.80 3.00 2.04
C ARG A 149 -19.92 4.16 2.44
N GLU A 150 -19.06 3.99 3.45
CA GLU A 150 -18.10 4.99 3.89
C GLU A 150 -17.21 5.50 2.74
N PHE A 151 -16.76 4.59 1.87
CA PHE A 151 -15.98 4.97 0.68
C PHE A 151 -16.77 5.89 -0.25
N PHE A 152 -18.02 5.54 -0.59
CA PHE A 152 -18.81 6.33 -1.52
C PHE A 152 -19.33 7.67 -0.93
N THR A 153 -19.47 7.77 0.38
CA THR A 153 -19.99 8.98 1.03
C THR A 153 -18.92 9.93 1.52
N SER A 154 -17.73 9.41 1.90
CA SER A 154 -16.71 10.21 2.60
C SER A 154 -15.38 10.29 1.87
N SER A 155 -15.15 9.47 0.82
CA SER A 155 -13.89 9.49 0.10
C SER A 155 -13.77 10.74 -0.78
N GLN A 156 -12.62 11.40 -0.72
CA GLN A 156 -12.28 12.51 -1.61
C GLN A 156 -12.32 12.14 -3.11
N LEU A 157 -12.09 10.87 -3.43
CA LEU A 157 -12.10 10.35 -4.80
C LEU A 157 -13.49 9.95 -5.28
N SER A 158 -14.46 9.84 -4.38
CA SER A 158 -15.88 9.65 -4.72
C SER A 158 -16.53 11.01 -4.89
N GLN A 159 -16.91 11.34 -6.12
CA GLN A 159 -17.43 12.65 -6.49
C GLN A 159 -18.76 12.50 -7.22
N LEU A 160 -19.58 13.52 -7.17
CA LEU A 160 -20.77 13.61 -8.01
C LEU A 160 -20.32 13.68 -9.47
N LEU A 161 -20.87 12.79 -10.31
CA LEU A 161 -20.51 12.74 -11.71
C LEU A 161 -21.00 13.99 -12.45
N ASP A 162 -20.13 14.58 -13.27
CA ASP A 162 -20.50 15.68 -14.15
C ASP A 162 -21.17 15.10 -15.40
N GLU A 163 -22.47 15.34 -15.56
CA GLU A 163 -23.32 14.82 -16.64
C GLU A 163 -23.88 15.94 -17.55
N VAL A 164 -23.22 17.09 -17.62
CA VAL A 164 -23.68 18.21 -18.46
C VAL A 164 -23.74 17.80 -19.94
N ASN A 165 -22.75 17.04 -20.39
CA ASN A 165 -22.71 16.46 -21.72
C ASN A 165 -21.88 15.16 -21.68
N PRO A 166 -21.98 14.29 -22.74
CA PRO A 166 -21.24 13.03 -22.78
C PRO A 166 -19.70 13.19 -22.69
N LEU A 167 -19.16 14.31 -23.17
CA LEU A 167 -17.72 14.57 -23.13
C LEU A 167 -17.28 14.94 -21.71
N SER A 168 -18.03 15.74 -20.97
CA SER A 168 -17.71 16.07 -19.58
C SER A 168 -17.77 14.84 -18.69
N GLU A 169 -18.74 13.96 -18.91
CA GLU A 169 -18.84 12.67 -18.22
C GLU A 169 -17.59 11.80 -18.48
N LEU A 170 -17.18 11.69 -19.73
CA LEU A 170 -15.99 10.91 -20.11
C LEU A 170 -14.72 11.51 -19.48
N SER A 171 -14.54 12.82 -19.56
CA SER A 171 -13.39 13.52 -18.99
C SER A 171 -13.33 13.34 -17.47
N HIS A 172 -14.47 13.44 -16.78
CA HIS A 172 -14.53 13.23 -15.33
C HIS A 172 -14.14 11.79 -14.93
N LYS A 173 -14.60 10.78 -15.67
CA LYS A 173 -14.23 9.39 -15.43
C LYS A 173 -12.75 9.09 -15.67
N ARG A 174 -12.10 9.84 -16.55
CA ARG A 174 -10.67 9.69 -16.89
C ARG A 174 -9.73 10.57 -16.06
N ARG A 175 -10.25 11.40 -15.18
CA ARG A 175 -9.45 12.31 -14.36
C ARG A 175 -8.55 11.54 -13.39
N LEU A 176 -7.29 11.94 -13.32
CA LEU A 176 -6.31 11.43 -12.35
C LEU A 176 -6.12 12.46 -11.24
N SER A 177 -5.97 11.98 -10.00
CA SER A 177 -5.63 12.82 -8.85
C SER A 177 -4.32 12.35 -8.24
N SER A 178 -3.40 13.26 -7.97
CA SER A 178 -2.18 12.97 -7.20
C SER A 178 -2.42 12.96 -5.69
N THR A 179 -3.50 13.58 -5.24
CA THR A 179 -3.90 13.67 -3.83
C THR A 179 -4.97 12.63 -3.49
N GLY A 180 -5.10 12.31 -2.22
CA GLY A 180 -6.10 11.36 -1.73
C GLY A 180 -5.50 10.14 -1.04
N PRO A 181 -6.31 9.11 -0.75
CA PRO A 181 -5.87 7.92 -0.03
C PRO A 181 -4.71 7.20 -0.73
N GLY A 182 -3.54 7.19 -0.10
CA GLY A 182 -2.31 6.60 -0.65
C GLY A 182 -1.58 7.45 -1.68
N GLY A 183 -2.03 8.69 -1.91
CA GLY A 183 -1.35 9.71 -2.68
C GLY A 183 -0.63 10.73 -1.79
N LEU A 184 -0.32 11.88 -2.38
CA LEU A 184 0.32 12.99 -1.70
C LEU A 184 -0.70 13.79 -0.87
N THR A 185 -0.24 14.38 0.22
CA THR A 185 -0.98 15.46 0.90
C THR A 185 -0.58 16.80 0.30
N ARG A 186 -1.47 17.80 0.31
CA ARG A 186 -1.18 19.13 -0.23
C ARG A 186 0.09 19.76 0.38
N GLU A 187 0.31 19.53 1.66
CA GLU A 187 1.47 20.05 2.41
C GLU A 187 2.79 19.40 1.98
N ARG A 188 2.73 18.13 1.55
CA ARG A 188 3.91 17.36 1.10
C ARG A 188 4.15 17.43 -0.42
N ALA A 189 3.25 18.05 -1.16
CA ALA A 189 3.41 18.24 -2.60
C ALA A 189 4.41 19.37 -2.85
N GLY A 190 5.67 19.00 -3.05
CA GLY A 190 6.73 19.92 -3.45
C GLY A 190 6.51 20.50 -4.86
N PHE A 191 7.35 21.43 -5.26
CA PHE A 191 7.29 22.08 -6.56
C PHE A 191 7.45 21.07 -7.71
N GLU A 192 8.34 20.12 -7.56
CA GLU A 192 8.66 19.09 -8.58
C GLU A 192 7.43 18.25 -9.00
N VAL A 193 6.56 17.91 -8.04
CA VAL A 193 5.34 17.13 -8.32
C VAL A 193 4.29 17.94 -9.07
N ARG A 194 4.32 19.28 -8.96
CA ARG A 194 3.37 20.19 -9.60
C ARG A 194 3.82 20.63 -10.98
N ASP A 195 5.08 20.39 -11.30
CA ASP A 195 5.66 20.77 -12.58
C ASP A 195 5.32 19.80 -13.70
N ALA A 196 5.44 20.25 -14.94
CA ALA A 196 5.23 19.43 -16.11
C ALA A 196 6.46 18.56 -16.35
N HIS A 197 6.29 17.24 -16.21
CA HIS A 197 7.37 16.30 -16.47
C HIS A 197 7.38 15.88 -17.95
N PRO A 198 8.56 15.67 -18.58
CA PRO A 198 8.63 15.24 -20.00
C PRO A 198 7.83 13.96 -20.31
N THR A 199 7.70 13.05 -19.35
CA THR A 199 6.89 11.82 -19.50
C THR A 199 5.39 12.07 -19.55
N HIS A 200 4.91 13.27 -19.24
CA HIS A 200 3.51 13.67 -19.35
C HIS A 200 3.08 13.86 -20.82
N TYR A 201 4.02 14.05 -21.73
CA TYR A 201 3.75 14.26 -23.13
C TYR A 201 2.93 13.10 -23.74
N GLY A 202 1.82 13.43 -24.39
CA GLY A 202 0.90 12.45 -24.97
C GLY A 202 0.06 11.65 -23.97
N ARG A 203 0.14 11.95 -22.63
CA ARG A 203 -0.57 11.20 -21.59
C ARG A 203 -1.45 12.09 -20.70
N ILE A 204 -0.95 13.23 -20.34
CA ILE A 204 -1.67 14.21 -19.48
C ILE A 204 -1.89 15.48 -20.28
N CYS A 205 -3.13 15.96 -20.30
CA CYS A 205 -3.47 17.20 -20.97
C CYS A 205 -2.79 18.38 -20.28
N SER A 206 -2.09 19.23 -21.04
CA SER A 206 -1.40 20.40 -20.51
C SER A 206 -2.34 21.58 -20.18
N VAL A 207 -3.57 21.52 -20.68
CA VAL A 207 -4.58 22.59 -20.52
C VAL A 207 -5.62 22.23 -19.45
N GLU A 208 -6.09 20.96 -19.47
CA GLU A 208 -7.08 20.48 -18.50
C GLU A 208 -6.39 19.98 -17.22
N THR A 209 -5.65 20.87 -16.56
CA THR A 209 -5.07 20.64 -15.25
C THR A 209 -5.64 21.69 -14.28
N PRO A 210 -6.00 21.34 -13.03
CA PRO A 210 -6.41 22.31 -12.04
C PRO A 210 -5.26 23.31 -11.81
N GLU A 211 -5.60 24.58 -11.85
CA GLU A 211 -4.71 25.65 -11.39
C GLU A 211 -4.57 25.51 -9.87
N GLY A 212 -3.36 25.28 -9.42
CA GLY A 212 -3.39 25.37 -8.15
C GLY A 212 -2.64 24.85 -7.07
N ALA A 213 -3.05 25.23 -5.95
CA ALA A 213 -2.48 24.91 -4.66
C ALA A 213 -2.49 23.41 -4.32
#